data_4e375d01a19d148295d1529cd07257ae
#
_entry.id   4e375d01a19d148295d1529cd07257ae
#
_cell.length_a   1.000
_cell.length_b   1.000
_cell.length_c   1.000
_cell.angle_alpha   90.00
_cell.angle_beta   90.00
_cell.angle_gamma   90.00
#
_symmetry.space_group_name_H-M   'P 1'
#
loop_
_entity.id
_entity.type
_entity.pdbx_description
1 polymer ?
#
loop_
_entity_poly.entity_id
_entity_poly.type
_entity_poly.pdbx_seq_one_letter_code
_entity_poly.pdbx_strand_id
1 'polypeptide(L)'
;MVGVRVRLMRLPHGEGLPLPAPATEGSAGCDLAAAIESEITLGPGDRTLVPTGFAIAVPAAHEAQVRPRSGLALRHGIVLPNAPGTIDSDYRGELKVILCNLGDEAFTVRRGDRIAQLVISPVVSAEWEERPSLEETRRADGGFGHSGRGVNETGAAPEGDES
;
A
#
# COMPACT_ATOMS: atom_id res chain seq x y z
N MET A 1 4.45 20.97 6.23
CA MET A 1 3.46 19.86 6.35
C MET A 1 2.89 19.83 7.75
N VAL A 2 1.58 19.59 7.91
CA VAL A 2 0.98 19.38 9.24
C VAL A 2 1.36 17.95 9.66
N GLY A 3 2.13 17.80 10.75
CA GLY A 3 2.56 16.49 11.23
C GLY A 3 1.46 15.80 12.05
N VAL A 4 1.28 14.51 11.85
CA VAL A 4 0.42 13.64 12.65
C VAL A 4 1.30 12.86 13.63
N ARG A 5 0.97 12.90 14.92
CA ARG A 5 1.71 12.14 15.94
C ARG A 5 1.21 10.68 16.00
N VAL A 6 2.05 9.75 15.58
CA VAL A 6 1.83 8.30 15.70
C VAL A 6 2.70 7.77 16.85
N ARG A 7 2.09 7.08 17.82
CA ARG A 7 2.83 6.41 18.89
C ARG A 7 3.36 5.08 18.37
N LEU A 8 4.59 4.75 18.75
CA LEU A 8 5.26 3.53 18.30
C LEU A 8 5.85 2.80 19.51
N MET A 9 5.73 1.48 19.49
CA MET A 9 6.38 0.57 20.41
C MET A 9 7.36 -0.32 19.65
N ARG A 10 8.60 -0.39 20.12
CA ARG A 10 9.61 -1.32 19.60
C ARG A 10 9.44 -2.68 20.27
N LEU A 11 9.41 -3.73 19.49
CA LEU A 11 9.41 -5.11 19.96
C LEU A 11 10.86 -5.62 20.13
N PRO A 12 11.10 -6.69 20.92
CA PRO A 12 12.47 -7.17 21.18
C PRO A 12 13.31 -7.45 19.92
N HIS A 13 12.71 -8.12 18.93
CA HIS A 13 13.40 -8.41 17.66
C HIS A 13 13.58 -7.18 16.75
N GLY A 14 12.98 -6.04 17.09
CA GLY A 14 13.22 -4.75 16.43
C GLY A 14 14.41 -3.97 17.01
N GLU A 15 15.09 -4.50 18.04
CA GLU A 15 16.23 -3.85 18.68
C GLU A 15 17.36 -3.60 17.65
N GLY A 16 17.97 -2.42 17.71
CA GLY A 16 19.03 -2.01 16.79
C GLY A 16 18.56 -1.54 15.41
N LEU A 17 17.28 -1.74 15.01
CA LEU A 17 16.77 -1.19 13.76
C LEU A 17 16.40 0.29 13.90
N PRO A 18 16.56 1.11 12.85
CA PRO A 18 16.12 2.49 12.87
C PRO A 18 14.59 2.59 12.98
N LEU A 19 14.09 3.67 13.55
CA LEU A 19 12.65 3.98 13.46
C LEU A 19 12.26 4.25 12.00
N PRO A 20 10.99 3.94 11.63
CA PRO A 20 10.49 4.36 10.32
C PRO A 20 10.68 5.86 10.11
N ALA A 21 11.36 6.22 9.05
CA ALA A 21 11.66 7.61 8.74
C ALA A 21 11.52 7.88 7.23
N PRO A 22 11.16 9.11 6.84
CA PRO A 22 11.15 9.51 5.44
C PRO A 22 12.59 9.56 4.90
N ALA A 23 12.81 9.11 3.68
CA ALA A 23 14.12 9.14 3.05
C ALA A 23 14.61 10.56 2.75
N THR A 24 13.68 11.49 2.49
CA THR A 24 13.92 12.93 2.26
C THR A 24 12.81 13.74 2.93
N GLU A 25 13.04 15.04 3.15
CA GLU A 25 12.05 15.95 3.75
C GLU A 25 10.68 15.95 3.01
N GLY A 26 10.70 15.76 1.69
CA GLY A 26 9.49 15.70 0.86
C GLY A 26 8.89 14.31 0.70
N SER A 27 9.50 13.25 1.28
CA SER A 27 8.97 11.89 1.16
C SER A 27 7.67 11.73 1.95
N ALA A 28 6.63 11.21 1.30
CA ALA A 28 5.36 10.87 1.96
C ALA A 28 5.43 9.58 2.77
N GLY A 29 6.29 8.64 2.37
CA GLY A 29 6.45 7.33 3.01
C GLY A 29 7.67 7.26 3.91
N CYS A 30 7.54 6.51 5.02
CA CYS A 30 8.62 6.13 5.91
C CYS A 30 9.03 4.68 5.61
N ASP A 31 10.31 4.43 5.38
CA ASP A 31 10.80 3.07 5.09
C ASP A 31 10.58 2.12 6.28
N LEU A 32 10.14 0.89 5.99
CA LEU A 32 10.02 -0.21 6.93
C LEU A 32 11.12 -1.23 6.66
N ALA A 33 11.89 -1.56 7.69
CA ALA A 33 12.98 -2.53 7.62
C ALA A 33 12.55 -3.91 8.11
N ALA A 34 13.16 -4.97 7.58
CA ALA A 34 12.96 -6.34 8.00
C ALA A 34 13.60 -6.61 9.36
N ALA A 35 12.82 -7.08 10.34
CA ALA A 35 13.25 -7.44 11.70
C ALA A 35 13.35 -8.96 11.86
N ILE A 36 14.08 -9.61 10.98
CA ILE A 36 14.28 -11.07 10.96
C ILE A 36 15.63 -11.46 11.60
N GLU A 37 15.70 -12.64 12.17
CA GLU A 37 16.94 -13.20 12.76
C GLU A 37 17.79 -13.92 11.71
N SER A 38 17.12 -14.62 10.80
CA SER A 38 17.74 -15.37 9.71
C SER A 38 17.27 -14.84 8.36
N GLU A 39 18.12 -14.92 7.35
CA GLU A 39 17.76 -14.55 5.98
C GLU A 39 16.57 -15.37 5.46
N ILE A 40 15.70 -14.74 4.69
CA ILE A 40 14.55 -15.38 4.03
C ILE A 40 14.77 -15.29 2.53
N THR A 41 14.80 -16.42 1.85
CA THR A 41 14.89 -16.47 0.37
C THR A 41 13.52 -16.80 -0.20
N LEU A 42 13.02 -15.94 -1.09
CA LEU A 42 11.80 -16.14 -1.86
C LEU A 42 12.17 -16.53 -3.30
N GLY A 43 11.86 -17.75 -3.70
CA GLY A 43 11.89 -18.13 -5.11
C GLY A 43 10.77 -17.43 -5.90
N PRO A 44 10.79 -17.53 -7.26
CA PRO A 44 9.69 -17.06 -8.10
C PRO A 44 8.33 -17.65 -7.68
N GLY A 45 7.34 -16.78 -7.47
CA GLY A 45 6.00 -17.15 -7.01
C GLY A 45 5.84 -17.30 -5.50
N ASP A 46 6.92 -17.31 -4.72
CA ASP A 46 6.86 -17.43 -3.27
C ASP A 46 6.31 -16.16 -2.61
N ARG A 47 5.67 -16.35 -1.45
CA ARG A 47 5.27 -15.25 -0.57
C ARG A 47 5.56 -15.57 0.89
N THR A 48 5.85 -14.52 1.67
CA THR A 48 6.14 -14.65 3.09
C THR A 48 5.67 -13.43 3.86
N LEU A 49 5.53 -13.59 5.17
CA LEU A 49 5.22 -12.51 6.10
C LEU A 49 6.50 -12.12 6.83
N VAL A 50 6.94 -10.87 6.65
CA VAL A 50 8.17 -10.34 7.23
C VAL A 50 7.83 -9.38 8.37
N PRO A 51 8.32 -9.62 9.60
CA PRO A 51 8.13 -8.71 10.72
C PRO A 51 8.98 -7.45 10.56
N THR A 52 8.53 -6.34 11.16
CA THR A 52 9.26 -5.07 11.19
C THR A 52 9.84 -4.71 12.55
N GLY A 53 9.43 -5.44 13.61
CA GLY A 53 9.83 -5.17 14.98
C GLY A 53 9.15 -3.95 15.61
N PHE A 54 8.07 -3.44 15.00
CA PHE A 54 7.33 -2.27 15.51
C PHE A 54 5.83 -2.53 15.56
N ALA A 55 5.20 -2.05 16.63
CA ALA A 55 3.76 -1.86 16.72
C ALA A 55 3.48 -0.36 16.80
N ILE A 56 2.37 0.08 16.18
CA ILE A 56 2.00 1.50 16.16
C ILE A 56 0.57 1.71 16.67
N ALA A 57 0.31 2.93 17.13
CA ALA A 57 -1.04 3.40 17.42
C ALA A 57 -1.30 4.62 16.53
N VAL A 58 -2.03 4.39 15.47
CA VAL A 58 -2.51 5.42 14.56
C VAL A 58 -3.60 6.23 15.27
N PRO A 59 -3.62 7.56 15.21
CA PRO A 59 -4.69 8.35 15.82
C PRO A 59 -6.02 8.14 15.09
N ALA A 60 -7.13 8.39 15.80
CA ALA A 60 -8.48 8.33 15.22
C ALA A 60 -8.59 9.19 13.95
N ALA A 61 -9.49 8.83 13.07
CA ALA A 61 -9.69 9.43 11.74
C ALA A 61 -8.46 9.36 10.81
N HIS A 62 -7.52 8.45 11.11
CA HIS A 62 -6.40 8.13 10.22
C HIS A 62 -6.22 6.63 10.12
N GLU A 63 -5.59 6.22 9.03
CA GLU A 63 -5.04 4.88 8.81
C GLU A 63 -3.54 4.96 8.54
N ALA A 64 -2.85 3.85 8.69
CA ALA A 64 -1.54 3.68 8.07
C ALA A 64 -1.64 2.70 6.91
N GLN A 65 -0.94 2.99 5.82
CA GLN A 65 -0.90 2.14 4.64
C GLN A 65 0.51 1.59 4.42
N VAL A 66 0.62 0.27 4.33
CA VAL A 66 1.86 -0.39 3.92
C VAL A 66 1.86 -0.51 2.40
N ARG A 67 2.85 0.11 1.76
CA ARG A 67 2.99 0.19 0.31
C ARG A 67 4.30 -0.42 -0.16
N PRO A 68 4.37 -0.97 -1.40
CA PRO A 68 5.61 -1.49 -1.97
C PRO A 68 6.62 -0.37 -2.22
N ARG A 69 7.89 -0.77 -2.35
CA ARG A 69 8.97 0.11 -2.81
C ARG A 69 9.18 -0.09 -4.30
N SER A 70 9.10 0.99 -5.06
CA SER A 70 9.21 0.97 -6.52
C SER A 70 10.50 0.31 -7.02
N GLY A 71 11.62 0.51 -6.30
CA GLY A 71 12.89 -0.08 -6.66
C GLY A 71 12.93 -1.61 -6.50
N LEU A 72 12.26 -2.18 -5.50
CA LEU A 72 12.12 -3.63 -5.33
C LEU A 72 11.19 -4.22 -6.38
N ALA A 73 10.07 -3.55 -6.64
CA ALA A 73 9.11 -3.98 -7.64
C ALA A 73 9.74 -4.00 -9.05
N LEU A 74 10.42 -2.93 -9.44
CA LEU A 74 10.98 -2.80 -10.79
C LEU A 74 12.16 -3.75 -11.05
N ARG A 75 13.10 -3.85 -10.08
CA ARG A 75 14.35 -4.59 -10.30
C ARG A 75 14.29 -6.06 -9.94
N HIS A 76 13.40 -6.42 -9.01
CA HIS A 76 13.37 -7.78 -8.45
C HIS A 76 11.97 -8.41 -8.50
N GLY A 77 10.95 -7.71 -9.00
CA GLY A 77 9.60 -8.23 -9.02
C GLY A 77 8.98 -8.41 -7.63
N ILE A 78 9.57 -7.79 -6.57
CA ILE A 78 9.07 -7.93 -5.20
C ILE A 78 7.93 -6.95 -4.97
N VAL A 79 6.76 -7.49 -4.65
CA VAL A 79 5.51 -6.76 -4.47
C VAL A 79 4.85 -7.10 -3.14
N LEU A 80 3.88 -6.28 -2.76
CA LEU A 80 2.95 -6.57 -1.67
C LEU A 80 1.59 -6.95 -2.29
N PRO A 81 1.17 -8.22 -2.22
CA PRO A 81 -0.06 -8.68 -2.88
C PRO A 81 -1.33 -8.04 -2.32
N ASN A 82 -1.27 -7.49 -1.10
CA ASN A 82 -2.37 -6.77 -0.45
C ASN A 82 -2.21 -5.24 -0.51
N ALA A 83 -1.33 -4.70 -1.35
CA ALA A 83 -1.09 -3.25 -1.39
C ALA A 83 -2.29 -2.46 -1.95
N PRO A 84 -2.63 -1.31 -1.31
CA PRO A 84 -2.09 -0.81 -0.04
C PRO A 84 -2.60 -1.62 1.15
N GLY A 85 -1.69 -2.12 1.99
CA GLY A 85 -2.05 -2.86 3.20
C GLY A 85 -2.58 -1.90 4.28
N THR A 86 -3.84 -2.05 4.69
CA THR A 86 -4.51 -1.18 5.65
C THR A 86 -4.12 -1.54 7.08
N ILE A 87 -3.75 -0.54 7.86
CA ILE A 87 -3.52 -0.62 9.31
C ILE A 87 -4.50 0.35 9.98
N ASP A 88 -5.50 -0.20 10.62
CA ASP A 88 -6.57 0.54 11.27
C ASP A 88 -6.11 1.27 12.53
N SER A 89 -6.83 2.32 12.92
CA SER A 89 -6.48 3.14 14.10
C SER A 89 -6.58 2.38 15.43
N ASP A 90 -7.34 1.30 15.50
CA ASP A 90 -7.50 0.43 16.67
C ASP A 90 -6.61 -0.82 16.64
N TYR A 91 -5.86 -1.07 15.55
CA TYR A 91 -4.87 -2.14 15.50
C TYR A 91 -3.70 -1.86 16.44
N ARG A 92 -3.27 -2.89 17.21
CA ARG A 92 -2.16 -2.79 18.18
C ARG A 92 -1.12 -3.89 18.01
N GLY A 93 -1.30 -4.75 17.01
CA GLY A 93 -0.33 -5.79 16.70
C GLY A 93 0.92 -5.25 16.03
N GLU A 94 1.87 -6.12 15.80
CA GLU A 94 3.08 -5.79 15.05
C GLU A 94 2.78 -5.47 13.59
N LEU A 95 3.42 -4.43 13.06
CA LEU A 95 3.47 -4.18 11.63
C LEU A 95 4.26 -5.30 10.95
N LYS A 96 3.61 -6.01 10.05
CA LYS A 96 4.24 -7.06 9.23
C LYS A 96 3.95 -6.80 7.76
N VAL A 97 4.89 -7.19 6.92
CA VAL A 97 4.83 -6.97 5.48
C VAL A 97 4.68 -8.31 4.76
N ILE A 98 3.65 -8.45 3.96
CA ILE A 98 3.49 -9.60 3.07
C ILE A 98 4.29 -9.30 1.81
N LEU A 99 5.39 -10.03 1.58
CA LEU A 99 6.18 -9.96 0.34
C LEU A 99 5.83 -11.12 -0.58
N CYS A 100 5.76 -10.83 -1.86
CA CYS A 100 5.62 -11.83 -2.92
C CYS A 100 6.67 -11.56 -4.00
N ASN A 101 7.32 -12.61 -4.47
CA ASN A 101 8.27 -12.55 -5.58
C ASN A 101 7.57 -12.89 -6.89
N LEU A 102 7.31 -11.90 -7.73
CA LEU A 102 6.79 -12.04 -9.10
C LEU A 102 7.90 -11.92 -10.15
N GLY A 103 9.18 -11.88 -9.73
CA GLY A 103 10.34 -11.89 -10.63
C GLY A 103 10.74 -13.31 -11.03
N ASP A 104 11.76 -13.39 -11.85
CA ASP A 104 12.27 -14.65 -12.42
C ASP A 104 13.40 -15.27 -11.60
N GLU A 105 13.99 -14.50 -10.67
CA GLU A 105 15.11 -14.92 -9.83
C GLU A 105 14.73 -14.95 -8.36
N ALA A 106 15.44 -15.77 -7.57
CA ALA A 106 15.28 -15.80 -6.13
C ALA A 106 15.73 -14.47 -5.50
N PHE A 107 14.95 -13.97 -4.55
CA PHE A 107 15.24 -12.76 -3.80
C PHE A 107 15.46 -13.06 -2.32
N THR A 108 16.61 -12.66 -1.78
CA THR A 108 16.92 -12.86 -0.37
C THR A 108 16.73 -11.59 0.43
N VAL A 109 15.88 -11.66 1.45
CA VAL A 109 15.64 -10.61 2.44
C VAL A 109 16.60 -10.82 3.61
N ARG A 110 17.31 -9.76 3.99
CA ARG A 110 18.19 -9.73 5.15
C ARG A 110 17.68 -8.79 6.22
N ARG A 111 18.12 -9.00 7.46
CA ARG A 111 17.83 -8.07 8.55
C ARG A 111 18.25 -6.65 8.19
N GLY A 112 17.35 -5.69 8.39
CA GLY A 112 17.59 -4.29 8.09
C GLY A 112 17.30 -3.88 6.64
N ASP A 113 17.03 -4.82 5.74
CA ASP A 113 16.60 -4.48 4.39
C ASP A 113 15.29 -3.69 4.44
N ARG A 114 15.23 -2.60 3.68
CA ARG A 114 14.02 -1.79 3.53
C ARG A 114 13.07 -2.48 2.57
N ILE A 115 12.03 -3.11 3.10
CA ILE A 115 11.14 -4.00 2.37
C ILE A 115 9.82 -3.36 1.93
N ALA A 116 9.41 -2.28 2.58
CA ALA A 116 8.16 -1.56 2.30
C ALA A 116 8.28 -0.12 2.74
N GLN A 117 7.22 0.65 2.55
CA GLN A 117 7.07 2.00 3.10
C GLN A 117 5.71 2.17 3.76
N LEU A 118 5.67 2.96 4.83
CA LEU A 118 4.48 3.27 5.61
C LEU A 118 4.04 4.71 5.31
N VAL A 119 2.78 4.90 4.97
CA VAL A 119 2.16 6.21 4.74
C VAL A 119 1.00 6.39 5.70
N ILE A 120 0.90 7.55 6.35
CA ILE A 120 -0.25 7.90 7.18
C ILE A 120 -1.21 8.73 6.34
N SER A 121 -2.49 8.36 6.35
CA SER A 121 -3.54 9.00 5.57
C SER A 121 -4.76 9.31 6.43
N PRO A 122 -5.45 10.43 6.25
CA PRO A 122 -6.75 10.65 6.85
C PRO A 122 -7.78 9.69 6.25
N VAL A 123 -8.76 9.29 7.07
CA VAL A 123 -9.85 8.40 6.66
C VAL A 123 -11.18 9.14 6.79
N VAL A 124 -12.01 9.00 5.77
CA VAL A 124 -13.40 9.42 5.80
C VAL A 124 -14.27 8.19 6.01
N SER A 125 -15.10 8.21 7.04
CA SER A 125 -16.08 7.15 7.29
C SER A 125 -17.28 7.30 6.36
N ALA A 126 -17.68 6.22 5.68
CA ALA A 126 -18.87 6.20 4.85
C ALA A 126 -20.10 5.84 5.68
N GLU A 127 -21.15 6.65 5.56
CA GLU A 127 -22.50 6.32 6.04
C GLU A 127 -23.32 5.86 4.82
N TRP A 128 -23.77 4.61 4.86
CA TRP A 128 -24.50 4.01 3.74
C TRP A 128 -25.99 4.32 3.85
N GLU A 129 -26.57 4.93 2.80
CA GLU A 129 -27.98 5.13 2.62
C GLU A 129 -28.47 4.27 1.46
N GLU A 130 -29.25 3.24 1.75
CA GLU A 130 -29.82 2.38 0.73
C GLU A 130 -30.96 3.10 -0.01
N ARG A 131 -30.87 3.17 -1.33
CA ARG A 131 -31.88 3.77 -2.22
C ARG A 131 -32.27 2.77 -3.30
N PRO A 132 -33.54 2.81 -3.77
CA PRO A 132 -33.99 1.94 -4.86
C PRO A 132 -33.38 2.30 -6.21
N SER A 133 -32.88 3.52 -6.39
CA SER A 133 -32.18 4.00 -7.57
C SER A 133 -31.21 5.12 -7.20
N LEU A 134 -30.22 5.35 -8.03
CA LEU A 134 -29.30 6.48 -7.93
C LEU A 134 -29.61 7.49 -9.03
N GLU A 135 -29.17 8.74 -8.83
CA GLU A 135 -29.32 9.80 -9.81
C GLU A 135 -28.58 9.46 -11.10
N GLU A 136 -29.17 9.84 -12.24
CA GLU A 136 -28.54 9.70 -13.55
C GLU A 136 -27.33 10.64 -13.66
N THR A 137 -26.24 10.14 -14.25
CA THR A 137 -25.05 10.94 -14.56
C THR A 137 -24.70 10.77 -16.04
N ARG A 138 -23.92 11.70 -16.60
CA ARG A 138 -23.41 11.59 -17.98
C ARG A 138 -22.59 10.30 -18.21
N ARG A 139 -21.94 9.78 -17.18
CA ARG A 139 -21.15 8.55 -17.25
C ARG A 139 -22.03 7.30 -17.13
N ALA A 140 -23.21 7.42 -16.49
CA ALA A 140 -24.13 6.32 -16.18
C ALA A 140 -23.37 5.10 -15.62
N ASP A 141 -23.53 3.93 -16.24
CA ASP A 141 -22.88 2.65 -15.90
C ASP A 141 -21.55 2.42 -16.64
N GLY A 142 -21.07 3.39 -17.41
CA GLY A 142 -19.81 3.30 -18.16
C GLY A 142 -18.60 3.04 -17.26
N GLY A 143 -17.98 1.87 -17.42
CA GLY A 143 -16.79 1.41 -16.70
C GLY A 143 -15.83 0.68 -17.62
N PHE A 144 -14.80 0.02 -17.05
CA PHE A 144 -13.90 -0.94 -17.73
C PHE A 144 -13.33 -0.50 -19.10
N GLY A 145 -12.93 0.76 -19.22
CA GLY A 145 -12.36 1.31 -20.45
C GLY A 145 -13.29 2.20 -21.24
N HIS A 146 -14.45 2.61 -20.67
CA HIS A 146 -15.41 3.54 -21.29
C HIS A 146 -14.76 4.82 -21.85
N SER A 147 -13.66 5.32 -21.27
CA SER A 147 -12.91 6.50 -21.74
C SER A 147 -11.91 6.22 -22.88
N GLY A 148 -11.87 5.00 -23.42
CA GLY A 148 -10.91 4.62 -24.49
C GLY A 148 -9.47 4.43 -23.98
N ARG A 149 -8.57 4.05 -24.91
CA ARG A 149 -7.12 3.85 -24.64
C ARG A 149 -6.26 5.02 -25.09
N GLY A 150 -6.71 5.80 -26.08
CA GLY A 150 -5.96 6.89 -26.69
C GLY A 150 -6.30 8.24 -26.09
N VAL A 151 -5.35 9.17 -26.08
CA VAL A 151 -5.55 10.55 -25.63
C VAL A 151 -6.54 11.35 -26.52
N ASN A 152 -6.85 10.85 -27.72
CA ASN A 152 -7.78 11.47 -28.68
C ASN A 152 -9.13 10.76 -28.79
N GLU A 153 -9.35 9.68 -28.04
CA GLU A 153 -10.63 8.94 -28.03
C GLU A 153 -11.61 9.53 -27.02
N THR A 154 -11.73 10.86 -26.96
CA THR A 154 -12.79 11.50 -26.19
C THR A 154 -14.08 11.31 -26.96
N GLY A 155 -14.94 10.42 -26.41
CA GLY A 155 -16.19 9.95 -26.94
C GLY A 155 -16.99 10.96 -27.76
N ALA A 156 -16.97 10.79 -29.08
CA ALA A 156 -18.09 11.17 -29.91
C ALA A 156 -19.22 10.18 -29.57
N ALA A 157 -20.34 10.67 -29.08
CA ALA A 157 -21.56 9.88 -29.01
C ALA A 157 -21.83 9.31 -30.41
N PRO A 158 -22.28 8.06 -30.56
CA PRO A 158 -22.72 7.56 -31.85
C PRO A 158 -23.84 8.47 -32.33
N GLU A 159 -23.63 9.09 -33.49
CA GLU A 159 -24.70 9.77 -34.22
C GLU A 159 -25.77 8.71 -34.49
N GLY A 160 -27.00 9.00 -34.05
CA GLY A 160 -28.16 8.14 -34.27
C GLY A 160 -28.30 7.90 -35.76
N ASP A 161 -28.34 6.65 -36.17
CA ASP A 161 -28.76 6.19 -37.49
C ASP A 161 -30.28 6.45 -37.60
N GLU A 162 -30.65 7.58 -38.20
CA GLU A 162 -32.01 7.84 -38.68
C GLU A 162 -32.15 7.17 -40.04
N SER A 163 -32.77 6.00 -40.07
CA SER A 163 -33.40 5.44 -41.27
C SER A 163 -34.54 4.52 -40.91
#